data_128e9dc8b94d3db7f2d9dc9bb0f2f915
#
_entry.id   128e9dc8b94d3db7f2d9dc9bb0f2f915
#
_cell.length_a   1.000
_cell.length_b   1.000
_cell.length_c   1.000
_cell.angle_alpha   90.00
_cell.angle_beta   90.00
_cell.angle_gamma   90.00
#
_symmetry.space_group_name_H-M   'P 1'
#
loop_
_entity.id
_entity.type
_entity.pdbx_description
1 polymer ?
#
loop_
_entity_poly.entity_id
_entity_poly.type
_entity_poly.pdbx_seq_one_letter_code
_entity_poly.pdbx_strand_id
1 'polypeptide(L)'
;MSDRNLENLRVWTDTRIFVNEIYNMMQSCHDYGFRDQLQRASVSIMNNIAEGFESGSDKMFVRYLSISKGSCSEVKSMLYLCEDRKYCTLEKREELHSMLLSISSQIYKLIEYLNK
;
A
#
# COMPACT_ATOMS: atom_id res chain seq x y z
N MET A 1 -10.62 18.33 -15.50
CA MET A 1 -11.46 17.63 -15.80
C MET A 1 -11.14 16.30 -16.20
N SER A 2 -10.83 16.10 -17.36
CA SER A 2 -10.59 14.80 -17.91
C SER A 2 -9.48 14.01 -17.22
N ASP A 3 -8.66 14.68 -16.43
CA ASP A 3 -7.52 14.01 -15.80
C ASP A 3 -7.82 13.42 -14.43
N ARG A 4 -9.05 13.56 -13.97
CA ARG A 4 -9.44 12.99 -12.68
C ARG A 4 -9.81 11.52 -12.83
N ASN A 5 -8.84 10.73 -13.22
CA ASN A 5 -8.98 9.28 -13.32
C ASN A 5 -8.05 8.62 -12.32
N LEU A 6 -8.52 7.54 -11.72
CA LEU A 6 -7.71 6.77 -10.77
C LEU A 6 -6.37 6.39 -11.37
N GLU A 7 -6.36 6.03 -12.65
CA GLU A 7 -5.16 5.60 -13.37
C GLU A 7 -4.10 6.69 -13.46
N ASN A 8 -4.49 7.96 -13.25
CA ASN A 8 -3.57 9.09 -13.29
C ASN A 8 -3.10 9.50 -11.89
N LEU A 9 -3.61 8.86 -10.85
CA LEU A 9 -3.23 9.17 -9.49
C LEU A 9 -1.98 8.37 -9.13
N ARG A 10 -0.85 9.06 -9.03
CA ARG A 10 0.45 8.44 -8.87
C ARG A 10 0.53 7.49 -7.67
N VAL A 11 -0.02 7.92 -6.52
CA VAL A 11 0.05 7.07 -5.33
C VAL A 11 -0.69 5.75 -5.54
N TRP A 12 -1.78 5.76 -6.31
CA TRP A 12 -2.50 4.53 -6.62
C TRP A 12 -1.71 3.65 -7.58
N THR A 13 -1.13 4.24 -8.64
CA THR A 13 -0.36 3.45 -9.61
C THR A 13 0.90 2.87 -8.98
N ASP A 14 1.57 3.62 -8.11
CA ASP A 14 2.74 3.11 -7.38
C ASP A 14 2.33 1.98 -6.44
N THR A 15 1.18 2.11 -5.78
CA THR A 15 0.69 1.05 -4.89
C THR A 15 0.32 -0.20 -5.67
N ARG A 16 -0.27 -0.05 -6.85
CA ARG A 16 -0.59 -1.19 -7.70
C ARG A 16 0.65 -2.00 -8.05
N ILE A 17 1.75 -1.31 -8.37
CA ILE A 17 3.04 -1.96 -8.64
C ILE A 17 3.52 -2.70 -7.41
N PHE A 18 3.44 -2.05 -6.25
CA PHE A 18 3.86 -2.65 -4.97
C PHE A 18 3.07 -3.91 -4.65
N VAL A 19 1.75 -3.86 -4.81
CA VAL A 19 0.87 -5.01 -4.54
C VAL A 19 1.26 -6.20 -5.41
N ASN A 20 1.56 -5.94 -6.69
CA ASN A 20 1.99 -7.02 -7.59
C ASN A 20 3.33 -7.61 -7.16
N GLU A 21 4.25 -6.78 -6.64
CA GLU A 21 5.52 -7.29 -6.09
C GLU A 21 5.27 -8.20 -4.90
N ILE A 22 4.33 -7.84 -4.03
CA ILE A 22 3.96 -8.67 -2.88
C ILE A 22 3.39 -10.02 -3.35
N TYR A 23 2.49 -10.00 -4.33
CA TYR A 23 1.90 -11.24 -4.84
C TYR A 23 2.98 -12.13 -5.47
N ASN A 24 3.88 -11.55 -6.26
CA ASN A 24 4.96 -12.31 -6.88
C ASN A 24 5.87 -12.95 -5.84
N MET A 25 6.24 -12.20 -4.81
CA MET A 25 7.09 -12.70 -3.73
C MET A 25 6.43 -13.84 -2.96
N MET A 26 5.11 -13.75 -2.74
CA MET A 26 4.37 -14.72 -1.95
C MET A 26 3.93 -15.96 -2.74
N GLN A 27 4.21 -15.99 -4.04
CA GLN A 27 3.74 -17.05 -4.94
C GLN A 27 4.15 -18.46 -4.47
N SER A 28 5.36 -18.59 -3.93
CA SER A 28 5.87 -19.86 -3.45
C SER A 28 5.76 -20.03 -1.94
N CYS A 29 5.13 -19.11 -1.25
CA CYS A 29 4.99 -19.18 0.20
C CYS A 29 3.87 -20.15 0.57
N HIS A 30 4.18 -21.16 1.39
CA HIS A 30 3.22 -22.15 1.82
C HIS A 30 2.64 -21.87 3.21
N ASP A 31 3.06 -20.79 3.85
CA ASP A 31 2.42 -20.29 5.06
C ASP A 31 1.20 -19.49 4.63
N TYR A 32 0.12 -20.21 4.34
CA TYR A 32 -1.04 -19.61 3.68
C TYR A 32 -1.73 -18.54 4.51
N GLY A 33 -1.75 -18.70 5.83
CA GLY A 33 -2.34 -17.69 6.70
C GLY A 33 -1.58 -16.38 6.64
N PHE A 34 -0.26 -16.45 6.73
CA PHE A 34 0.61 -15.27 6.63
C PHE A 34 0.50 -14.64 5.26
N ARG A 35 0.60 -15.48 4.21
CA ARG A 35 0.51 -15.01 2.83
C ARG A 35 -0.78 -14.23 2.59
N ASP A 36 -1.90 -14.81 3.01
CA ASP A 36 -3.22 -14.21 2.77
C ASP A 36 -3.35 -12.88 3.52
N GLN A 37 -2.84 -12.82 4.75
CA GLN A 37 -2.89 -11.60 5.55
C GLN A 37 -2.03 -10.49 4.92
N LEU A 38 -0.83 -10.82 4.45
CA LEU A 38 0.05 -9.84 3.82
C LEU A 38 -0.55 -9.32 2.51
N GLN A 39 -1.09 -10.23 1.69
CA GLN A 39 -1.75 -9.86 0.44
C GLN A 39 -2.95 -8.97 0.70
N ARG A 40 -3.77 -9.31 1.70
CA ARG A 40 -4.97 -8.55 2.04
C ARG A 40 -4.62 -7.15 2.54
N ALA A 41 -3.60 -7.04 3.42
CA ALA A 41 -3.16 -5.75 3.92
C ALA A 41 -2.62 -4.87 2.80
N SER A 42 -1.88 -5.47 1.86
CA SER A 42 -1.31 -4.73 0.73
C SER A 42 -2.41 -4.22 -0.21
N VAL A 43 -3.38 -5.06 -0.52
CA VAL A 43 -4.53 -4.67 -1.35
C VAL A 43 -5.35 -3.59 -0.65
N SER A 44 -5.44 -3.62 0.68
CA SER A 44 -6.15 -2.61 1.46
C SER A 44 -5.57 -1.21 1.24
N ILE A 45 -4.24 -1.09 1.11
CA ILE A 45 -3.62 0.20 0.81
C ILE A 45 -4.21 0.75 -0.49
N MET A 46 -4.19 -0.06 -1.53
CA MET A 46 -4.62 0.32 -2.87
C MET A 46 -6.10 0.66 -2.92
N ASN A 47 -6.92 -0.20 -2.33
CA ASN A 47 -8.37 -0.05 -2.42
C ASN A 47 -8.88 1.15 -1.62
N ASN A 48 -8.28 1.46 -0.49
CA ASN A 48 -8.69 2.62 0.29
C ASN A 48 -8.30 3.93 -0.41
N ILE A 49 -7.18 3.95 -1.12
CA ILE A 49 -6.83 5.10 -1.96
C ILE A 49 -7.92 5.29 -3.02
N ALA A 50 -8.32 4.21 -3.68
CA ALA A 50 -9.33 4.26 -4.74
C ALA A 50 -10.69 4.74 -4.21
N GLU A 51 -11.14 4.16 -3.09
CA GLU A 51 -12.43 4.53 -2.51
C GLU A 51 -12.45 5.98 -2.08
N GLY A 52 -11.36 6.46 -1.48
CA GLY A 52 -11.26 7.86 -1.08
C GLY A 52 -11.25 8.80 -2.28
N PHE A 53 -10.50 8.44 -3.31
CA PHE A 53 -10.39 9.26 -4.51
C PHE A 53 -11.75 9.44 -5.19
N GLU A 54 -12.57 8.38 -5.19
CA GLU A 54 -13.86 8.38 -5.87
C GLU A 54 -15.03 8.74 -4.95
N SER A 55 -14.75 9.09 -3.70
CA SER A 55 -15.79 9.39 -2.72
C SER A 55 -16.54 10.69 -2.98
N GLY A 56 -15.93 11.62 -3.72
CA GLY A 56 -16.55 12.90 -4.04
C GLY A 56 -16.43 13.95 -2.94
N SER A 57 -15.66 13.70 -1.89
CA SER A 57 -15.51 14.62 -0.76
C SER A 57 -14.09 14.54 -0.22
N ASP A 58 -13.48 15.71 -0.01
CA ASP A 58 -12.13 15.76 0.55
C ASP A 58 -12.09 15.15 1.95
N LYS A 59 -13.12 15.38 2.74
CA LYS A 59 -13.19 14.82 4.09
C LYS A 59 -13.19 13.29 4.06
N MET A 60 -13.94 12.69 3.17
CA MET A 60 -13.98 11.24 3.02
C MET A 60 -12.66 10.71 2.44
N PHE A 61 -12.07 11.47 1.52
CA PHE A 61 -10.78 11.10 0.95
C PHE A 61 -9.71 11.00 2.05
N VAL A 62 -9.64 12.01 2.93
CA VAL A 62 -8.71 12.00 4.07
C VAL A 62 -8.96 10.78 4.96
N ARG A 63 -10.22 10.45 5.20
CA ARG A 63 -10.57 9.31 6.04
C ARG A 63 -10.06 7.99 5.44
N TYR A 64 -10.30 7.78 4.14
CA TYR A 64 -9.83 6.56 3.47
C TYR A 64 -8.31 6.52 3.37
N LEU A 65 -7.67 7.66 3.13
CA LEU A 65 -6.21 7.73 3.09
C LEU A 65 -5.60 7.37 4.45
N SER A 66 -6.27 7.76 5.55
CA SER A 66 -5.81 7.40 6.89
C SER A 66 -5.86 5.89 7.11
N ILE A 67 -6.88 5.22 6.57
CA ILE A 67 -6.97 3.76 6.63
C ILE A 67 -5.82 3.13 5.82
N SER A 68 -5.56 3.65 4.61
CA SER A 68 -4.43 3.20 3.79
C SER A 68 -3.11 3.32 4.54
N LYS A 69 -2.93 4.43 5.25
CA LYS A 69 -1.71 4.67 6.02
C LYS A 69 -1.53 3.62 7.11
N GLY A 70 -2.62 3.24 7.78
CA GLY A 70 -2.59 2.17 8.77
C GLY A 70 -2.21 0.84 8.15
N SER A 71 -2.73 0.56 6.96
CA SER A 71 -2.38 -0.67 6.24
C SER A 71 -0.90 -0.68 5.83
N CYS A 72 -0.33 0.49 5.49
CA CYS A 72 1.11 0.60 5.22
C CYS A 72 1.93 0.17 6.44
N SER A 73 1.51 0.60 7.63
CA SER A 73 2.21 0.24 8.86
C SER A 73 2.14 -1.27 9.12
N GLU A 74 0.99 -1.87 8.86
CA GLU A 74 0.83 -3.31 9.01
C GLU A 74 1.74 -4.07 8.05
N VAL A 75 1.77 -3.66 6.79
CA VAL A 75 2.63 -4.29 5.78
C VAL A 75 4.10 -4.12 6.14
N LYS A 76 4.48 -2.91 6.57
CA LYS A 76 5.86 -2.64 6.98
C LYS A 76 6.31 -3.62 8.07
N SER A 77 5.46 -3.82 9.08
CA SER A 77 5.74 -4.73 10.18
C SER A 77 5.88 -6.18 9.69
N MET A 78 4.95 -6.61 8.84
CA MET A 78 4.95 -7.98 8.34
C MET A 78 6.15 -8.29 7.45
N LEU A 79 6.69 -7.30 6.75
CA LEU A 79 7.87 -7.51 5.90
C LEU A 79 9.11 -7.86 6.70
N TYR A 80 9.24 -7.36 7.94
CA TYR A 80 10.32 -7.80 8.82
C TYR A 80 10.18 -9.29 9.13
N LEU A 81 8.95 -9.73 9.39
CA LEU A 81 8.70 -11.15 9.68
C LEU A 81 8.94 -12.01 8.43
N CYS A 82 8.66 -11.49 7.23
CA CYS A 82 9.00 -12.16 5.98
C CYS A 82 10.49 -12.51 5.95
N GLU A 83 11.31 -11.55 6.28
CA GLU A 83 12.77 -11.75 6.32
C GLU A 83 13.15 -12.75 7.39
N ASP A 84 12.60 -12.60 8.60
CA ASP A 84 12.89 -13.51 9.72
C ASP A 84 12.55 -14.95 9.39
N ARG A 85 11.42 -15.16 8.71
CA ARG A 85 10.96 -16.50 8.33
C ARG A 85 11.57 -16.99 7.03
N LYS A 86 12.44 -16.18 6.42
CA LYS A 86 13.12 -16.50 5.16
C LYS A 86 12.15 -16.67 3.99
N TYR A 87 11.04 -15.94 4.05
CA TYR A 87 10.12 -15.86 2.91
C TYR A 87 10.62 -14.87 1.87
N CYS A 88 11.56 -13.99 2.27
CA CYS A 88 12.27 -13.12 1.34
C CYS A 88 13.67 -12.83 1.87
N THR A 89 14.53 -12.30 0.99
CA THR A 89 15.89 -11.90 1.37
C THR A 89 15.88 -10.55 2.05
N LEU A 90 16.98 -10.22 2.72
CA LEU A 90 17.20 -8.89 3.27
C LEU A 90 17.08 -7.82 2.18
N GLU A 91 17.69 -8.07 1.02
CA GLU A 91 17.66 -7.11 -0.09
C GLU A 91 16.23 -6.87 -0.58
N LYS A 92 15.45 -7.93 -0.69
CA LYS A 92 14.05 -7.80 -1.13
C LYS A 92 13.22 -7.04 -0.12
N ARG A 93 13.43 -7.33 1.18
CA ARG A 93 12.71 -6.60 2.23
C ARG A 93 13.06 -5.11 2.18
N GLU A 94 14.33 -4.78 2.02
CA GLU A 94 14.75 -3.37 1.93
C GLU A 94 14.15 -2.68 0.71
N GLU A 95 14.12 -3.36 -0.42
CA GLU A 95 13.52 -2.85 -1.65
C GLU A 95 12.03 -2.53 -1.43
N LEU A 96 11.30 -3.48 -0.85
CA LEU A 96 9.87 -3.33 -0.60
C LEU A 96 9.61 -2.23 0.43
N HIS A 97 10.42 -2.13 1.47
CA HIS A 97 10.30 -1.05 2.45
C HIS A 97 10.52 0.32 1.80
N SER A 98 11.45 0.42 0.86
CA SER A 98 11.71 1.67 0.16
C SER A 98 10.49 2.08 -0.69
N MET A 99 9.90 1.13 -1.40
CA MET A 99 8.69 1.39 -2.17
C MET A 99 7.55 1.82 -1.25
N LEU A 100 7.39 1.13 -0.14
CA LEU A 100 6.32 1.40 0.82
C LEU A 100 6.49 2.78 1.47
N LEU A 101 7.74 3.17 1.75
CA LEU A 101 8.02 4.49 2.31
C LEU A 101 7.60 5.59 1.34
N SER A 102 7.87 5.41 0.04
CA SER A 102 7.43 6.36 -0.99
C SER A 102 5.91 6.48 -1.02
N ILE A 103 5.21 5.35 -0.97
CA ILE A 103 3.74 5.32 -0.95
C ILE A 103 3.21 6.03 0.28
N SER A 104 3.74 5.70 1.45
CA SER A 104 3.33 6.28 2.73
C SER A 104 3.55 7.79 2.75
N SER A 105 4.68 8.26 2.20
CA SER A 105 4.98 9.68 2.11
C SER A 105 4.02 10.41 1.19
N GLN A 106 3.65 9.81 0.07
CA GLN A 106 2.67 10.39 -0.85
C GLN A 106 1.31 10.50 -0.17
N ILE A 107 0.91 9.47 0.57
CA ILE A 107 -0.36 9.48 1.31
C ILE A 107 -0.36 10.62 2.33
N TYR A 108 0.72 10.75 3.09
CA TYR A 108 0.84 11.79 4.11
C TYR A 108 0.72 13.19 3.48
N LYS A 109 1.44 13.44 2.39
CA LYS A 109 1.41 14.74 1.71
C LYS A 109 0.03 15.04 1.14
N LEU A 110 -0.64 14.02 0.65
CA LEU A 110 -1.98 14.20 0.09
C LEU A 110 -2.98 14.53 1.19
N ILE A 111 -2.88 13.88 2.35
CA ILE A 111 -3.71 14.21 3.51
C ILE A 111 -3.49 15.67 3.90
N GLU A 112 -2.24 16.11 3.97
CA GLU A 112 -1.94 17.50 4.31
C GLU A 112 -2.56 18.48 3.30
N TYR A 113 -2.44 18.16 2.02
CA TYR A 113 -3.00 18.98 0.97
C TYR A 113 -4.52 19.09 1.09
N LEU A 114 -5.19 17.99 1.35
CA LEU A 114 -6.64 17.94 1.44
C LEU A 114 -7.20 18.63 2.70
N ASN A 115 -6.37 18.74 3.73
CA ASN A 115 -6.78 19.35 4.99
C ASN A 115 -6.58 20.88 5.03
N LYS A 116 -6.13 21.48 3.96
CA LYS A 116 -5.91 22.94 3.91
C LYS A 116 -7.22 23.73 3.81
#